data_bfd01f5039ebbd04fa20b464818add9b
#
_entry.id   bfd01f5039ebbd04fa20b464818add9b
#
_cell.length_a   1.000
_cell.length_b   1.000
_cell.length_c   1.000
_cell.angle_alpha   90.00
_cell.angle_beta   90.00
_cell.angle_gamma   90.00
#
_symmetry.space_group_name_H-M   'P 1'
#
loop_
_entity.id
_entity.type
_entity.pdbx_description
1 polymer ?
#
loop_
_entity_poly.entity_id
_entity_poly.type
_entity_poly.pdbx_seq_one_letter_code
_entity_poly.pdbx_strand_id
1 'polypeptide(L)'
;MPRLYCNPYIDTPITVKRVFLMALSTFVFIVEVVYGTIRGFIWFGTGNKQKNEATYQKFRELMQFYFKLDMRLHPWLSCEIVNQHHEQFDKGAIAICNHQSLLDTLCLLLVSPKFVIVANRKVIRNPLVRLLLYYAEFACVGDTIDGLKNYCNHQIERGHTVVIFPEGQRSEKCDIKRFHIGAFLLADELKVDIVPIYLHGSGYVLPLHRAIQNNAKMYVEIGKRISYSERMSISPRDMAREMRQSYFIKYSEICRKRENTHYFYPMIINLFGLIHKSRKVRKLLNEYNDFSLFIDKHYQENCKLYIEDDTDGLFPLLFAMVHPTVNVYLSSDSPLIHLYSKSKNLPSNINFGLYDNNNDKLECICIIDNIVKISIIK
;
A
#
# COMPACT_ATOMS: atom_id res chain seq x y z
N MET A 1 -20.79 6.09 -0.99
CA MET A 1 -19.92 6.71 -2.01
C MET A 1 -18.52 6.09 -1.97
N PRO A 2 -17.82 5.99 -3.10
CA PRO A 2 -16.44 5.55 -3.07
C PRO A 2 -15.62 6.60 -2.33
N ARG A 3 -14.80 6.14 -1.36
CA ARG A 3 -13.87 7.01 -0.67
C ARG A 3 -12.86 7.55 -1.67
N LEU A 4 -12.67 8.87 -1.71
CA LEU A 4 -11.55 9.47 -2.42
C LEU A 4 -10.28 9.10 -1.65
N TYR A 5 -9.31 8.50 -2.32
CA TYR A 5 -8.06 8.11 -1.68
C TYR A 5 -7.22 9.35 -1.37
N CYS A 6 -6.64 9.38 -0.19
CA CYS A 6 -5.70 10.42 0.17
C CYS A 6 -4.44 10.30 -0.70
N ASN A 7 -3.87 11.42 -1.14
CA ASN A 7 -2.60 11.40 -1.83
C ASN A 7 -1.49 10.95 -0.87
N PRO A 8 -0.80 9.82 -1.11
CA PRO A 8 0.25 9.31 -0.23
C PRO A 8 1.53 10.18 -0.28
N TYR A 9 1.63 11.11 -1.23
CA TYR A 9 2.80 11.94 -1.46
C TYR A 9 2.83 13.15 -0.54
N ILE A 10 2.95 12.94 0.74
CA ILE A 10 3.26 14.02 1.67
C ILE A 10 4.77 14.28 1.62
N ASP A 11 5.19 15.48 1.23
CA ASP A 11 6.60 15.86 1.23
C ASP A 11 7.13 15.93 2.66
N THR A 12 7.83 14.88 3.06
CA THR A 12 8.48 14.86 4.38
C THR A 12 9.88 15.45 4.27
N PRO A 13 10.28 16.37 5.16
CA PRO A 13 11.61 16.94 5.14
C PRO A 13 12.67 15.84 5.29
N ILE A 14 13.70 15.93 4.47
CA ILE A 14 14.83 15.00 4.48
C ILE A 14 15.72 15.36 5.67
N THR A 15 15.64 14.57 6.74
CA THR A 15 16.55 14.73 7.88
C THR A 15 17.78 13.86 7.71
N VAL A 16 18.93 14.30 8.27
CA VAL A 16 20.19 13.53 8.25
C VAL A 16 19.98 12.11 8.78
N LYS A 17 19.20 11.94 9.86
CA LYS A 17 18.85 10.63 10.40
C LYS A 17 18.12 9.75 9.36
N ARG A 18 17.18 10.31 8.60
CA ARG A 18 16.46 9.53 7.56
C ARG A 18 17.38 9.12 6.42
N VAL A 19 18.25 10.03 5.98
CA VAL A 19 19.25 9.72 4.93
C VAL A 19 20.18 8.60 5.39
N PHE A 20 20.69 8.69 6.62
CA PHE A 20 21.55 7.65 7.20
C PHE A 20 20.86 6.30 7.25
N LEU A 21 19.62 6.26 7.75
CA LEU A 21 18.87 5.01 7.89
C LEU A 21 18.49 4.42 6.53
N MET A 22 18.19 5.26 5.54
CA MET A 22 17.97 4.80 4.16
C MET A 22 19.25 4.25 3.53
N ALA A 23 20.37 4.93 3.72
CA ALA A 23 21.67 4.45 3.25
C ALA A 23 22.00 3.09 3.87
N LEU A 24 21.75 2.95 5.18
CA LEU A 24 21.92 1.67 5.89
C LEU A 24 20.98 0.58 5.34
N SER A 25 19.68 0.89 5.13
CA SER A 25 18.72 -0.02 4.52
C SER A 25 19.13 -0.45 3.12
N THR A 26 19.51 0.50 2.30
CA THR A 26 19.98 0.21 0.94
C THR A 26 21.25 -0.66 0.97
N PHE A 27 22.17 -0.39 1.88
CA PHE A 27 23.36 -1.19 2.07
C PHE A 27 23.03 -2.63 2.49
N VAL A 28 22.17 -2.80 3.51
CA VAL A 28 21.70 -4.12 3.95
C VAL A 28 21.03 -4.88 2.80
N PHE A 29 20.12 -4.23 2.07
CA PHE A 29 19.48 -4.82 0.90
C PHE A 29 20.48 -5.25 -0.18
N ILE A 30 21.51 -4.44 -0.47
CA ILE A 30 22.57 -4.80 -1.44
C ILE A 30 23.34 -6.03 -0.93
N VAL A 31 23.69 -6.06 0.35
CA VAL A 31 24.37 -7.22 0.96
C VAL A 31 23.53 -8.48 0.84
N GLU A 32 22.23 -8.40 1.12
CA GLU A 32 21.28 -9.52 0.99
C GLU A 32 21.17 -9.99 -0.46
N VAL A 33 21.07 -9.08 -1.43
CA VAL A 33 21.04 -9.40 -2.86
C VAL A 33 22.33 -10.11 -3.29
N VAL A 34 23.49 -9.57 -2.90
CA VAL A 34 24.80 -10.17 -3.23
C VAL A 34 24.94 -11.54 -2.60
N TYR A 35 24.62 -11.65 -1.31
CA TYR A 35 24.69 -12.94 -0.59
C TYR A 35 23.70 -13.97 -1.18
N GLY A 36 22.45 -13.57 -1.43
CA GLY A 36 21.45 -14.43 -2.07
C GLY A 36 21.91 -14.90 -3.46
N THR A 37 22.53 -14.00 -4.23
CA THR A 37 23.08 -14.34 -5.54
C THR A 37 24.23 -15.35 -5.44
N ILE A 38 25.16 -15.16 -4.49
CA ILE A 38 26.26 -16.09 -4.25
C ILE A 38 25.72 -17.47 -3.80
N ARG A 39 24.76 -17.49 -2.89
CA ARG A 39 24.11 -18.73 -2.43
C ARG A 39 23.35 -19.42 -3.55
N GLY A 40 22.64 -18.66 -4.37
CA GLY A 40 22.01 -19.16 -5.58
C GLY A 40 23.02 -19.79 -6.52
N PHE A 41 24.13 -19.12 -6.76
CA PHE A 41 25.23 -19.65 -7.58
C PHE A 41 25.80 -20.95 -7.01
N ILE A 42 26.04 -21.01 -5.70
CA ILE A 42 26.55 -22.24 -5.03
C ILE A 42 25.53 -23.38 -5.17
N TRP A 43 24.24 -23.12 -4.98
CA TRP A 43 23.22 -24.16 -4.97
C TRP A 43 22.81 -24.61 -6.38
N PHE A 44 22.77 -23.70 -7.34
CA PHE A 44 22.28 -23.99 -8.70
C PHE A 44 23.39 -24.07 -9.75
N GLY A 45 24.59 -23.52 -9.47
CA GLY A 45 25.70 -23.45 -10.42
C GLY A 45 25.40 -22.58 -11.65
N THR A 46 26.29 -22.65 -12.63
CA THR A 46 26.16 -21.93 -13.93
C THR A 46 25.45 -22.73 -15.01
N GLY A 47 25.07 -23.97 -14.76
CA GLY A 47 24.54 -24.84 -15.81
C GLY A 47 23.63 -25.94 -15.35
N ASN A 48 22.87 -26.43 -16.23
CA ASN A 48 21.96 -27.58 -16.38
C ASN A 48 21.95 -28.71 -15.31
N LYS A 49 22.29 -28.42 -14.05
CA LYS A 49 21.98 -29.38 -12.98
C LYS A 49 20.46 -29.46 -12.84
N GLN A 50 19.96 -30.69 -12.84
CA GLN A 50 18.54 -30.96 -12.55
C GLN A 50 18.13 -30.23 -11.27
N LYS A 51 17.39 -29.14 -11.48
CA LYS A 51 17.03 -28.22 -10.42
C LYS A 51 15.96 -28.87 -9.57
N ASN A 52 16.33 -29.26 -8.35
CA ASN A 52 15.42 -29.89 -7.40
C ASN A 52 14.52 -28.82 -6.77
N GLU A 53 13.20 -29.05 -6.76
CA GLU A 53 12.18 -28.21 -6.12
C GLU A 53 12.56 -27.80 -4.69
N ALA A 54 13.03 -28.74 -3.91
CA ALA A 54 13.47 -28.49 -2.53
C ALA A 54 14.56 -27.39 -2.46
N THR A 55 15.42 -27.26 -3.46
CA THR A 55 16.46 -26.23 -3.50
C THR A 55 15.88 -24.86 -3.81
N TYR A 56 14.91 -24.77 -4.72
CA TYR A 56 14.21 -23.52 -5.01
C TYR A 56 13.39 -23.05 -3.79
N GLN A 57 12.70 -23.95 -3.16
CA GLN A 57 11.94 -23.63 -1.96
C GLN A 57 12.86 -23.12 -0.84
N LYS A 58 13.98 -23.81 -0.56
CA LYS A 58 14.98 -23.33 0.41
C LYS A 58 15.52 -21.94 0.06
N PHE A 59 15.69 -21.66 -1.23
CA PHE A 59 16.14 -20.34 -1.66
C PHE A 59 15.08 -19.27 -1.38
N ARG A 60 13.82 -19.52 -1.69
CA ARG A 60 12.71 -18.60 -1.39
C ARG A 60 12.50 -18.40 0.12
N GLU A 61 12.66 -19.47 0.92
CA GLU A 61 12.65 -19.39 2.39
C GLU A 61 13.80 -18.55 2.93
N LEU A 62 14.99 -18.64 2.33
CA LEU A 62 16.14 -17.80 2.65
C LEU A 62 15.83 -16.33 2.35
N MET A 63 15.28 -16.03 1.19
CA MET A 63 14.86 -14.66 0.85
C MET A 63 13.82 -14.14 1.84
N GLN A 64 12.83 -14.97 2.19
CA GLN A 64 11.82 -14.61 3.18
C GLN A 64 12.45 -14.31 4.56
N PHE A 65 13.43 -15.10 4.97
CA PHE A 65 14.16 -14.89 6.22
C PHE A 65 14.88 -13.55 6.26
N TYR A 66 15.66 -13.22 5.19
CA TYR A 66 16.37 -11.95 5.11
C TYR A 66 15.41 -10.77 5.08
N PHE A 67 14.31 -10.94 4.38
CA PHE A 67 13.31 -9.89 4.31
C PHE A 67 12.64 -9.63 5.67
N LYS A 68 12.36 -10.68 6.43
CA LYS A 68 11.89 -10.55 7.83
C LYS A 68 12.93 -9.87 8.71
N LEU A 69 14.21 -10.17 8.48
CA LEU A 69 15.30 -9.54 9.20
C LEU A 69 15.40 -8.04 8.89
N ASP A 70 15.37 -7.68 7.60
CA ASP A 70 15.37 -6.27 7.15
C ASP A 70 14.21 -5.48 7.76
N MET A 71 13.00 -6.03 7.76
CA MET A 71 11.86 -5.41 8.43
C MET A 71 12.03 -5.22 9.94
N ARG A 72 12.75 -6.13 10.63
CA ARG A 72 13.05 -5.96 12.06
C ARG A 72 14.08 -4.90 12.33
N LEU A 73 15.03 -4.71 11.41
CA LEU A 73 16.05 -3.65 11.50
C LEU A 73 15.47 -2.26 11.23
N HIS A 74 14.29 -2.18 10.60
CA HIS A 74 13.60 -0.93 10.28
C HIS A 74 12.39 -0.74 11.19
N PRO A 75 12.51 0.01 12.30
CA PRO A 75 11.44 0.14 13.29
C PRO A 75 10.16 0.83 12.74
N TRP A 76 10.22 1.42 11.55
CA TRP A 76 9.07 2.03 10.85
C TRP A 76 8.49 1.15 9.75
N LEU A 77 9.14 0.04 9.39
CA LEU A 77 8.58 -0.94 8.48
C LEU A 77 7.87 -2.03 9.28
N SER A 78 6.58 -2.13 9.14
CA SER A 78 5.80 -3.23 9.69
C SER A 78 4.77 -3.70 8.67
N CYS A 79 4.57 -5.00 8.57
CA CYS A 79 3.57 -5.61 7.72
C CYS A 79 2.70 -6.56 8.55
N GLU A 80 1.43 -6.25 8.66
CA GLU A 80 0.45 -7.13 9.27
C GLU A 80 -0.16 -8.02 8.20
N ILE A 81 -0.17 -9.34 8.44
CA ILE A 81 -0.73 -10.32 7.51
C ILE A 81 -1.96 -10.94 8.17
N VAL A 82 -3.09 -10.86 7.48
CA VAL A 82 -4.37 -11.42 7.94
C VAL A 82 -4.83 -12.50 6.96
N ASN A 83 -5.01 -13.70 7.48
CA ASN A 83 -5.46 -14.88 6.76
C ASN A 83 -6.67 -15.50 7.48
N GLN A 84 -7.82 -14.84 7.40
CA GLN A 84 -9.05 -15.27 8.08
C GLN A 84 -9.62 -16.58 7.49
N HIS A 85 -9.28 -16.89 6.25
CA HIS A 85 -9.76 -18.07 5.54
C HIS A 85 -8.83 -19.27 5.68
N HIS A 86 -7.74 -19.13 6.47
CA HIS A 86 -6.74 -20.20 6.69
C HIS A 86 -6.20 -20.79 5.39
N GLU A 87 -6.02 -19.95 4.36
CA GLU A 87 -5.43 -20.36 3.07
C GLU A 87 -3.99 -20.84 3.28
N GLN A 88 -3.70 -22.08 2.89
CA GLN A 88 -2.40 -22.72 3.11
C GLN A 88 -1.48 -22.65 1.88
N PHE A 89 -2.02 -22.24 0.73
CA PHE A 89 -1.29 -22.23 -0.56
C PHE A 89 -0.63 -23.59 -0.89
N ASP A 90 -1.27 -24.69 -0.50
CA ASP A 90 -0.82 -26.07 -0.75
C ASP A 90 -1.23 -26.58 -2.12
N LYS A 91 -2.26 -25.99 -2.70
CA LYS A 91 -2.75 -26.24 -4.06
C LYS A 91 -2.41 -25.06 -4.95
N GLY A 92 -1.79 -25.34 -6.11
CA GLY A 92 -1.46 -24.32 -7.09
C GLY A 92 -2.67 -23.47 -7.50
N ALA A 93 -2.46 -22.19 -7.68
CA ALA A 93 -3.50 -21.21 -7.98
C ALA A 93 -2.93 -19.97 -8.68
N ILE A 94 -3.81 -19.09 -9.15
CA ILE A 94 -3.45 -17.72 -9.51
C ILE A 94 -3.91 -16.78 -8.40
N ALA A 95 -2.96 -16.06 -7.78
CA ALA A 95 -3.27 -14.98 -6.86
C ALA A 95 -3.39 -13.67 -7.63
N ILE A 96 -4.48 -12.97 -7.39
CA ILE A 96 -4.74 -11.62 -7.91
C ILE A 96 -4.40 -10.61 -6.82
N CYS A 97 -3.61 -9.58 -7.13
CA CYS A 97 -3.17 -8.57 -6.18
C CYS A 97 -3.29 -7.16 -6.75
N ASN A 98 -3.72 -6.18 -5.97
CA ASN A 98 -3.57 -4.77 -6.32
C ASN A 98 -2.10 -4.33 -6.18
N HIS A 99 -1.68 -3.29 -6.92
CA HIS A 99 -0.27 -2.90 -7.01
C HIS A 99 -0.05 -1.41 -6.69
N GLN A 100 0.66 -1.14 -5.60
CA GLN A 100 0.90 0.22 -5.10
C GLN A 100 2.38 0.59 -5.06
N SER A 101 3.27 -0.38 -4.78
CA SER A 101 4.67 -0.13 -4.48
C SER A 101 5.58 -1.26 -4.96
N LEU A 102 6.88 -1.01 -4.97
CA LEU A 102 7.90 -2.07 -5.06
C LEU A 102 7.86 -3.01 -3.84
N LEU A 103 7.41 -2.50 -2.69
CA LEU A 103 7.31 -3.27 -1.46
C LEU A 103 6.22 -4.35 -1.51
N ASP A 104 5.28 -4.28 -2.46
CA ASP A 104 4.23 -5.28 -2.63
C ASP A 104 4.79 -6.68 -2.83
N THR A 105 5.80 -6.80 -3.69
CA THR A 105 6.52 -8.06 -3.94
C THR A 105 7.08 -8.65 -2.65
N LEU A 106 7.62 -7.79 -1.81
CA LEU A 106 8.26 -8.17 -0.56
C LEU A 106 7.22 -8.57 0.48
N CYS A 107 6.09 -7.83 0.56
CA CYS A 107 4.96 -8.20 1.41
C CYS A 107 4.40 -9.59 1.03
N LEU A 108 4.32 -9.89 -0.26
CA LEU A 108 3.85 -11.18 -0.74
C LEU A 108 4.81 -12.33 -0.41
N LEU A 109 6.13 -12.12 -0.50
CA LEU A 109 7.12 -13.10 -0.05
C LEU A 109 7.03 -13.39 1.45
N LEU A 110 6.60 -12.42 2.27
CA LEU A 110 6.34 -12.66 3.69
C LEU A 110 5.15 -13.60 3.92
N VAL A 111 4.16 -13.61 3.02
CA VAL A 111 2.98 -14.47 3.13
C VAL A 111 3.34 -15.93 2.89
N SER A 112 3.99 -16.24 1.77
CA SER A 112 4.32 -17.62 1.42
C SER A 112 5.57 -17.72 0.54
N PRO A 113 6.49 -18.66 0.84
CA PRO A 113 7.62 -18.96 -0.06
C PRO A 113 7.19 -19.71 -1.32
N LYS A 114 5.93 -20.15 -1.41
CA LYS A 114 5.37 -20.80 -2.61
C LYS A 114 4.87 -19.79 -3.66
N PHE A 115 5.05 -18.48 -3.42
CA PHE A 115 4.64 -17.46 -4.37
C PHE A 115 5.67 -17.28 -5.47
N VAL A 116 5.19 -17.34 -6.71
CA VAL A 116 5.94 -17.01 -7.93
C VAL A 116 5.31 -15.78 -8.56
N ILE A 117 6.05 -14.68 -8.58
CA ILE A 117 5.52 -13.39 -8.99
C ILE A 117 5.82 -13.14 -10.46
N VAL A 118 4.78 -12.73 -11.22
CA VAL A 118 4.94 -12.32 -12.62
C VAL A 118 5.53 -10.92 -12.66
N ALA A 119 6.80 -10.83 -13.07
CA ALA A 119 7.55 -9.60 -13.11
C ALA A 119 7.58 -8.97 -14.51
N ASN A 120 7.61 -7.64 -14.57
CA ASN A 120 7.79 -6.89 -15.81
C ASN A 120 9.24 -7.01 -16.30
N ARG A 121 9.46 -7.06 -17.63
CA ARG A 121 10.78 -7.08 -18.28
C ARG A 121 11.74 -5.98 -17.77
N LYS A 122 11.21 -4.79 -17.41
CA LYS A 122 12.04 -3.70 -16.90
C LYS A 122 12.73 -4.08 -15.58
N VAL A 123 12.07 -4.83 -14.71
CA VAL A 123 12.64 -5.29 -13.43
C VAL A 123 13.75 -6.31 -13.68
N ILE A 124 13.54 -7.23 -14.62
CA ILE A 124 14.51 -8.28 -14.95
C ILE A 124 15.73 -7.74 -15.71
N ARG A 125 15.60 -6.58 -16.36
CA ARG A 125 16.77 -5.90 -17.00
C ARG A 125 17.72 -5.29 -15.96
N ASN A 126 17.31 -5.10 -14.71
CA ASN A 126 18.18 -4.62 -13.65
C ASN A 126 19.21 -5.72 -13.28
N PRO A 127 20.51 -5.55 -13.54
CA PRO A 127 21.52 -6.58 -13.31
C PRO A 127 21.64 -6.98 -11.85
N LEU A 128 21.36 -6.05 -10.92
CA LEU A 128 21.45 -6.27 -9.48
C LEU A 128 20.49 -7.34 -8.97
N VAL A 129 19.26 -7.35 -9.49
CA VAL A 129 18.21 -8.25 -9.03
C VAL A 129 17.92 -9.41 -9.99
N ARG A 130 18.44 -9.32 -11.23
CA ARG A 130 18.16 -10.31 -12.29
C ARG A 130 18.48 -11.74 -11.87
N LEU A 131 19.66 -11.98 -11.33
CA LEU A 131 20.09 -13.31 -10.90
C LEU A 131 19.28 -13.80 -9.71
N LEU A 132 18.98 -12.91 -8.76
CA LEU A 132 18.15 -13.23 -7.61
C LEU A 132 16.74 -13.66 -8.04
N LEU A 133 16.12 -12.91 -8.97
CA LEU A 133 14.81 -13.23 -9.51
C LEU A 133 14.81 -14.54 -10.32
N TYR A 134 15.91 -14.79 -11.04
CA TYR A 134 16.11 -16.05 -11.75
C TYR A 134 16.16 -17.25 -10.79
N TYR A 135 16.93 -17.16 -9.70
CA TYR A 135 17.01 -18.21 -8.69
C TYR A 135 15.73 -18.35 -7.87
N ALA A 136 14.96 -17.27 -7.70
CA ALA A 136 13.64 -17.32 -7.06
C ALA A 136 12.54 -17.84 -7.99
N GLU A 137 12.85 -18.14 -9.26
CA GLU A 137 11.89 -18.54 -10.28
C GLU A 137 10.75 -17.53 -10.47
N PHE A 138 11.04 -16.23 -10.46
CA PHE A 138 10.03 -15.26 -10.81
C PHE A 138 9.73 -15.33 -12.30
N ALA A 139 8.43 -15.39 -12.63
CA ALA A 139 7.98 -15.40 -13.99
C ALA A 139 8.32 -14.08 -14.69
N CYS A 140 8.92 -14.15 -15.86
CA CYS A 140 9.00 -13.01 -16.77
C CYS A 140 7.81 -13.03 -17.69
N VAL A 141 7.16 -11.89 -17.89
CA VAL A 141 6.29 -11.72 -19.06
C VAL A 141 7.19 -11.91 -20.27
N GLY A 142 7.15 -13.11 -20.87
CA GLY A 142 7.96 -13.51 -22.01
C GLY A 142 7.59 -12.72 -23.27
N ASP A 143 8.25 -13.08 -24.39
CA ASP A 143 7.98 -12.46 -25.68
C ASP A 143 6.63 -12.91 -26.27
N THR A 144 6.07 -14.00 -25.73
CA THR A 144 4.83 -14.59 -26.20
C THR A 144 3.89 -14.92 -25.04
N ILE A 145 2.59 -14.83 -25.30
CA ILE A 145 1.52 -15.21 -24.35
C ILE A 145 1.63 -16.70 -24.01
N ASP A 146 1.90 -17.54 -25.00
CA ASP A 146 2.04 -18.99 -24.82
C ASP A 146 3.22 -19.35 -23.90
N GLY A 147 4.34 -18.64 -24.02
CA GLY A 147 5.49 -18.82 -23.13
C GLY A 147 5.16 -18.54 -21.68
N LEU A 148 4.42 -17.46 -21.42
CA LEU A 148 3.94 -17.13 -20.08
C LEU A 148 2.96 -18.19 -19.55
N LYS A 149 2.03 -18.63 -20.39
CA LYS A 149 1.05 -19.68 -20.05
C LYS A 149 1.74 -20.99 -19.67
N ASN A 150 2.67 -21.46 -20.48
CA ASN A 150 3.43 -22.70 -20.21
C ASN A 150 4.23 -22.60 -18.93
N TYR A 151 4.85 -21.44 -18.67
CA TYR A 151 5.57 -21.21 -17.45
C TYR A 151 4.65 -21.22 -16.22
N CYS A 152 3.52 -20.51 -16.27
CA CYS A 152 2.54 -20.49 -15.20
C CYS A 152 1.96 -21.88 -14.92
N ASN A 153 1.60 -22.62 -15.98
CA ASN A 153 1.12 -23.99 -15.85
C ASN A 153 2.14 -24.87 -15.10
N HIS A 154 3.40 -24.83 -15.52
CA HIS A 154 4.46 -25.58 -14.88
C HIS A 154 4.61 -25.25 -13.39
N GLN A 155 4.53 -23.97 -13.00
CA GLN A 155 4.60 -23.56 -11.61
C GLN A 155 3.38 -24.03 -10.80
N ILE A 156 2.20 -23.94 -11.37
CA ILE A 156 0.93 -24.34 -10.73
C ILE A 156 0.88 -25.86 -10.52
N GLU A 157 1.34 -26.66 -11.48
CA GLU A 157 1.45 -28.12 -11.36
C GLU A 157 2.41 -28.53 -10.23
N ARG A 158 3.42 -27.74 -9.93
CA ARG A 158 4.34 -27.91 -8.79
C ARG A 158 3.74 -27.44 -7.45
N GLY A 159 2.49 -27.00 -7.43
CA GLY A 159 1.79 -26.54 -6.23
C GLY A 159 2.11 -25.08 -5.85
N HIS A 160 2.73 -24.30 -6.76
CA HIS A 160 2.99 -22.88 -6.51
C HIS A 160 1.77 -22.02 -6.83
N THR A 161 1.70 -20.87 -6.14
CA THR A 161 0.72 -19.83 -6.47
C THR A 161 1.39 -18.75 -7.30
N VAL A 162 0.89 -18.57 -8.52
CA VAL A 162 1.37 -17.54 -9.44
C VAL A 162 0.67 -16.22 -9.12
N VAL A 163 1.44 -15.22 -8.70
CA VAL A 163 0.91 -13.90 -8.33
C VAL A 163 0.94 -12.95 -9.53
N ILE A 164 -0.21 -12.38 -9.83
CA ILE A 164 -0.39 -11.43 -10.94
C ILE A 164 -1.00 -10.14 -10.41
N PHE A 165 -0.41 -9.01 -10.82
CA PHE A 165 -0.98 -7.68 -10.62
C PHE A 165 -1.80 -7.30 -11.86
N PRO A 166 -3.13 -7.44 -11.84
CA PRO A 166 -3.95 -7.28 -13.04
C PRO A 166 -4.04 -5.82 -13.52
N GLU A 167 -3.56 -4.89 -12.71
CA GLU A 167 -3.45 -3.47 -13.06
C GLU A 167 -2.32 -3.19 -14.07
N GLY A 168 -1.35 -4.10 -14.21
CA GLY A 168 -0.21 -4.01 -15.10
C GLY A 168 0.84 -2.96 -14.72
N GLN A 169 0.51 -2.05 -13.83
CA GLN A 169 1.38 -1.00 -13.32
C GLN A 169 0.97 -0.55 -11.91
N ARG A 170 1.92 0.00 -11.16
CA ARG A 170 1.67 0.52 -9.81
C ARG A 170 0.71 1.71 -9.83
N SER A 171 -0.13 1.82 -8.80
CA SER A 171 -0.99 2.98 -8.59
C SER A 171 -0.21 4.14 -7.96
N GLU A 172 -0.37 5.36 -8.50
CA GLU A 172 0.23 6.56 -7.94
C GLU A 172 -0.50 7.05 -6.69
N LYS A 173 -1.81 6.79 -6.62
CA LYS A 173 -2.69 7.29 -5.55
C LYS A 173 -3.16 6.21 -4.59
N CYS A 174 -2.54 5.02 -4.64
CA CYS A 174 -2.98 3.86 -3.87
C CYS A 174 -4.44 3.44 -4.12
N ASP A 175 -4.99 3.81 -5.28
CA ASP A 175 -6.34 3.44 -5.74
C ASP A 175 -6.32 2.10 -6.50
N ILE A 176 -7.48 1.49 -6.66
CA ILE A 176 -7.66 0.28 -7.46
C ILE A 176 -7.88 0.68 -8.91
N LYS A 177 -6.89 0.45 -9.75
CA LYS A 177 -6.95 0.73 -11.18
C LYS A 177 -7.83 -0.28 -11.93
N ARG A 178 -7.92 -0.12 -13.24
CA ARG A 178 -8.59 -1.07 -14.12
C ARG A 178 -7.83 -2.40 -14.10
N PHE A 179 -8.56 -3.52 -14.02
CA PHE A 179 -8.00 -4.85 -14.15
C PHE A 179 -7.98 -5.28 -15.63
N HIS A 180 -6.82 -5.71 -16.10
CA HIS A 180 -6.66 -6.30 -17.42
C HIS A 180 -7.14 -7.75 -17.41
N ILE A 181 -7.73 -8.17 -18.53
CA ILE A 181 -8.32 -9.51 -18.67
C ILE A 181 -7.29 -10.64 -18.58
N GLY A 182 -6.01 -10.38 -18.88
CA GLY A 182 -4.99 -11.42 -19.09
C GLY A 182 -4.83 -12.41 -17.93
N ALA A 183 -4.89 -11.93 -16.68
CA ALA A 183 -4.78 -12.80 -15.51
C ALA A 183 -5.99 -13.76 -15.39
N PHE A 184 -7.18 -13.28 -15.75
CA PHE A 184 -8.43 -14.05 -15.68
C PHE A 184 -8.55 -15.03 -16.84
N LEU A 185 -8.09 -14.63 -18.02
CA LEU A 185 -7.99 -15.51 -19.19
C LEU A 185 -7.03 -16.67 -18.90
N LEU A 186 -5.86 -16.37 -18.32
CA LEU A 186 -4.89 -17.38 -17.92
C LEU A 186 -5.47 -18.35 -16.88
N ALA A 187 -6.17 -17.83 -15.86
CA ALA A 187 -6.81 -18.67 -14.86
C ALA A 187 -7.90 -19.57 -15.43
N ASP A 188 -8.62 -19.08 -16.43
CA ASP A 188 -9.68 -19.84 -17.12
C ASP A 188 -9.10 -20.94 -18.00
N GLU A 189 -8.13 -20.61 -18.84
CA GLU A 189 -7.45 -21.56 -19.72
C GLU A 189 -6.72 -22.68 -18.98
N LEU A 190 -6.15 -22.37 -17.81
CA LEU A 190 -5.48 -23.34 -16.95
C LEU A 190 -6.44 -24.07 -16.01
N LYS A 191 -7.71 -23.68 -15.96
CA LYS A 191 -8.76 -24.25 -15.08
C LYS A 191 -8.35 -24.28 -13.60
N VAL A 192 -7.73 -23.21 -13.12
CA VAL A 192 -7.19 -23.11 -11.76
C VAL A 192 -7.97 -22.12 -10.90
N ASP A 193 -7.87 -22.30 -9.59
CA ASP A 193 -8.50 -21.43 -8.60
C ASP A 193 -7.86 -20.03 -8.60
N ILE A 194 -8.62 -19.03 -8.17
CA ILE A 194 -8.16 -17.67 -7.95
C ILE A 194 -8.14 -17.37 -6.44
N VAL A 195 -7.05 -16.77 -5.95
CA VAL A 195 -6.94 -16.30 -4.57
C VAL A 195 -6.78 -14.77 -4.58
N PRO A 196 -7.76 -14.01 -4.09
CA PRO A 196 -7.63 -12.57 -3.95
C PRO A 196 -6.67 -12.22 -2.81
N ILE A 197 -5.78 -11.24 -3.03
CA ILE A 197 -4.90 -10.72 -1.98
C ILE A 197 -4.93 -9.19 -2.04
N TYR A 198 -5.27 -8.57 -0.92
CA TYR A 198 -5.42 -7.13 -0.80
C TYR A 198 -4.20 -6.54 -0.09
N LEU A 199 -3.53 -5.60 -0.75
CA LEU A 199 -2.36 -4.91 -0.24
C LEU A 199 -2.72 -3.46 0.10
N HIS A 200 -2.37 -3.02 1.30
CA HIS A 200 -2.58 -1.66 1.76
C HIS A 200 -1.33 -1.11 2.44
N GLY A 201 -1.08 0.18 2.27
CA GLY A 201 -0.03 0.91 2.99
C GLY A 201 1.35 0.87 2.35
N SER A 202 1.66 -0.07 1.48
CA SER A 202 2.95 -0.15 0.78
C SER A 202 3.25 1.10 -0.06
N GLY A 203 2.23 1.64 -0.72
CA GLY A 203 2.32 2.90 -1.45
C GLY A 203 2.52 4.12 -0.56
N TYR A 204 2.03 4.09 0.69
CA TYR A 204 2.34 5.13 1.69
C TYR A 204 3.77 5.01 2.20
N VAL A 205 4.27 3.79 2.40
CA VAL A 205 5.65 3.57 2.85
C VAL A 205 6.66 3.96 1.78
N LEU A 206 6.49 3.46 0.57
CA LEU A 206 7.36 3.76 -0.56
C LEU A 206 6.52 4.15 -1.78
N PRO A 207 6.17 5.43 -1.90
CA PRO A 207 5.41 5.94 -3.03
C PRO A 207 6.14 5.77 -4.37
N LEU A 208 5.36 5.70 -5.46
CA LEU A 208 5.91 5.66 -6.81
C LEU A 208 6.79 6.89 -7.06
N HIS A 209 7.92 6.72 -7.74
CA HIS A 209 8.91 7.77 -8.02
C HIS A 209 9.62 8.37 -6.80
N ARG A 210 9.47 7.76 -5.63
CA ARG A 210 10.20 8.17 -4.42
C ARG A 210 11.22 7.11 -4.02
N ALA A 211 12.39 7.56 -3.59
CA ALA A 211 13.42 6.69 -3.00
C ALA A 211 13.34 6.66 -1.47
N ILE A 212 12.61 7.61 -0.88
CA ILE A 212 12.56 7.80 0.57
C ILE A 212 11.31 7.12 1.13
N GLN A 213 11.54 6.18 2.04
CA GLN A 213 10.47 5.50 2.75
C GLN A 213 9.84 6.41 3.81
N ASN A 214 8.52 6.35 3.91
CA ASN A 214 7.75 7.00 4.98
C ASN A 214 7.47 6.02 6.13
N ASN A 215 7.18 6.58 7.30
CA ASN A 215 6.77 5.78 8.44
C ASN A 215 5.26 5.48 8.34
N ALA A 216 4.93 4.37 7.71
CA ALA A 216 3.57 3.86 7.61
C ALA A 216 3.54 2.34 7.81
N LYS A 217 2.38 1.81 8.14
CA LYS A 217 2.18 0.37 8.31
C LYS A 217 1.65 -0.25 7.02
N MET A 218 2.20 -1.39 6.65
CA MET A 218 1.71 -2.20 5.55
C MET A 218 0.74 -3.27 6.07
N TYR A 219 -0.18 -3.66 5.22
CA TYR A 219 -1.20 -4.64 5.55
C TYR A 219 -1.47 -5.53 4.34
N VAL A 220 -1.57 -6.82 4.60
CA VAL A 220 -1.91 -7.84 3.60
C VAL A 220 -3.10 -8.64 4.12
N GLU A 221 -4.17 -8.69 3.35
CA GLU A 221 -5.32 -9.54 3.66
C GLU A 221 -5.51 -10.58 2.57
N ILE A 222 -5.59 -11.85 2.96
CA ILE A 222 -5.82 -12.97 2.06
C ILE A 222 -7.32 -13.21 2.01
N GLY A 223 -7.90 -13.07 0.83
CA GLY A 223 -9.31 -13.31 0.57
C GLY A 223 -9.64 -14.80 0.44
N LYS A 224 -10.93 -15.09 0.39
CA LYS A 224 -11.42 -16.46 0.18
C LYS A 224 -11.02 -16.95 -1.22
N ARG A 225 -10.46 -18.17 -1.30
CA ARG A 225 -10.19 -18.87 -2.56
C ARG A 225 -11.49 -19.05 -3.33
N ILE A 226 -11.46 -18.74 -4.61
CA ILE A 226 -12.55 -18.92 -5.57
C ILE A 226 -12.15 -20.10 -6.44
N SER A 227 -12.87 -21.21 -6.31
CA SER A 227 -12.58 -22.41 -7.09
C SER A 227 -12.93 -22.22 -8.57
N TYR A 228 -12.26 -22.96 -9.44
CA TYR A 228 -12.60 -22.93 -10.87
C TYR A 228 -14.07 -23.34 -11.10
N SER A 229 -14.58 -24.32 -10.36
CA SER A 229 -15.96 -24.78 -10.47
C SER A 229 -17.00 -23.70 -10.12
N GLU A 230 -16.70 -22.80 -9.18
CA GLU A 230 -17.57 -21.68 -8.82
C GLU A 230 -17.66 -20.60 -9.90
N ARG A 231 -16.64 -20.49 -10.77
CA ARG A 231 -16.52 -19.41 -11.76
C ARG A 231 -16.53 -19.86 -13.23
N MET A 232 -16.61 -21.17 -13.52
CA MET A 232 -16.49 -21.71 -14.89
C MET A 232 -17.59 -21.20 -15.85
N SER A 233 -18.69 -20.68 -15.34
CA SER A 233 -19.77 -20.08 -16.14
C SER A 233 -19.58 -18.58 -16.38
N ILE A 234 -18.59 -17.94 -15.74
CA ILE A 234 -18.34 -16.52 -15.83
C ILE A 234 -17.24 -16.28 -16.87
N SER A 235 -17.51 -15.41 -17.84
CA SER A 235 -16.48 -15.09 -18.84
C SER A 235 -15.26 -14.41 -18.16
N PRO A 236 -14.02 -14.61 -18.67
CA PRO A 236 -12.83 -13.94 -18.13
C PRO A 236 -12.97 -12.41 -18.08
N ARG A 237 -13.72 -11.83 -19.02
CA ARG A 237 -14.01 -10.37 -19.06
C ARG A 237 -14.91 -9.93 -17.93
N ASP A 238 -15.97 -10.69 -17.67
CA ASP A 238 -16.91 -10.39 -16.59
C ASP A 238 -16.23 -10.64 -15.24
N MET A 239 -15.47 -11.73 -15.12
CA MET A 239 -14.68 -12.02 -13.94
C MET A 239 -13.71 -10.88 -13.59
N ALA A 240 -13.03 -10.30 -14.60
CA ALA A 240 -12.14 -9.15 -14.38
C ALA A 240 -12.90 -7.92 -13.85
N ARG A 241 -14.11 -7.68 -14.35
CA ARG A 241 -14.97 -6.56 -13.93
C ARG A 241 -15.50 -6.77 -12.51
N GLU A 242 -16.04 -7.94 -12.22
CA GLU A 242 -16.60 -8.30 -10.91
C GLU A 242 -15.50 -8.31 -9.83
N MET A 243 -14.36 -8.91 -10.14
CA MET A 243 -13.20 -8.94 -9.25
C MET A 243 -12.73 -7.52 -8.93
N ARG A 244 -12.61 -6.63 -9.94
CA ARG A 244 -12.25 -5.22 -9.70
C ARG A 244 -13.26 -4.54 -8.79
N GLN A 245 -14.55 -4.75 -8.99
CA GLN A 245 -15.60 -4.19 -8.13
C GLN A 245 -15.48 -4.70 -6.69
N SER A 246 -15.28 -6.00 -6.52
CA SER A 246 -15.04 -6.62 -5.20
C SER A 246 -13.80 -6.03 -4.53
N TYR A 247 -12.69 -5.85 -5.29
CA TYR A 247 -11.48 -5.20 -4.79
C TYR A 247 -11.73 -3.77 -4.34
N PHE A 248 -12.49 -3.01 -5.10
CA PHE A 248 -12.81 -1.63 -4.76
C PHE A 248 -13.58 -1.54 -3.44
N ILE A 249 -14.60 -2.39 -3.26
CA ILE A 249 -15.40 -2.45 -2.03
C ILE A 249 -14.52 -2.86 -0.85
N LYS A 250 -13.81 -3.99 -0.99
CA LYS A 250 -12.98 -4.55 0.09
C LYS A 250 -11.83 -3.62 0.48
N TYR A 251 -11.16 -3.04 -0.51
CA TYR A 251 -10.08 -2.09 -0.27
C TYR A 251 -10.58 -0.82 0.42
N SER A 252 -11.76 -0.32 0.06
CA SER A 252 -12.39 0.81 0.75
C SER A 252 -12.73 0.50 2.21
N GLU A 253 -13.13 -0.75 2.51
CA GLU A 253 -13.33 -1.21 3.90
C GLU A 253 -12.01 -1.23 4.67
N ILE A 254 -10.94 -1.75 4.06
CA ILE A 254 -9.59 -1.78 4.65
C ILE A 254 -9.13 -0.36 4.95
N CYS A 255 -9.24 0.56 4.00
CA CYS A 255 -8.90 1.97 4.19
C CYS A 255 -9.69 2.59 5.35
N ARG A 256 -11.01 2.43 5.37
CA ARG A 256 -11.88 2.97 6.44
C ARG A 256 -11.48 2.44 7.82
N LYS A 257 -11.13 1.16 7.91
CA LYS A 257 -10.74 0.51 9.16
C LYS A 257 -9.34 0.89 9.61
N ARG A 258 -8.41 1.11 8.69
CA ARG A 258 -6.97 1.28 8.98
C ARG A 258 -6.51 2.72 8.96
N GLU A 259 -7.02 3.54 8.06
CA GLU A 259 -6.60 4.91 7.86
C GLU A 259 -7.28 5.85 8.86
N ASN A 260 -6.84 5.76 10.09
CA ASN A 260 -7.23 6.64 11.20
C ASN A 260 -6.09 7.60 11.57
N THR A 261 -6.32 8.46 12.56
CA THR A 261 -5.32 9.41 13.06
C THR A 261 -4.02 8.75 13.48
N HIS A 262 -4.07 7.60 14.15
CA HIS A 262 -2.88 6.87 14.57
C HIS A 262 -2.08 6.34 13.40
N TYR A 263 -2.74 6.02 12.28
CA TYR A 263 -2.08 5.59 11.05
C TYR A 263 -1.32 6.73 10.37
N PHE A 264 -1.96 7.89 10.24
CA PHE A 264 -1.36 9.04 9.55
C PHE A 264 -0.42 9.87 10.43
N TYR A 265 -0.60 9.85 11.74
CA TYR A 265 0.19 10.64 12.67
C TYR A 265 1.72 10.47 12.53
N PRO A 266 2.30 9.25 12.42
CA PRO A 266 3.74 9.09 12.21
C PRO A 266 4.25 9.71 10.90
N MET A 267 3.43 9.73 9.86
CA MET A 267 3.78 10.37 8.59
C MET A 267 3.83 11.89 8.74
N ILE A 268 2.85 12.45 9.42
CA ILE A 268 2.72 13.90 9.64
C ILE A 268 3.81 14.42 10.59
N ILE A 269 4.12 13.67 11.64
CA ILE A 269 5.24 14.03 12.54
C ILE A 269 6.56 14.17 11.79
N ASN A 270 6.79 13.32 10.81
CA ASN A 270 7.99 13.41 10.00
C ASN A 270 8.01 14.65 9.11
N LEU A 271 6.84 15.23 8.77
CA LEU A 271 6.74 16.52 8.10
C LEU A 271 7.17 17.67 9.00
N PHE A 272 6.86 17.59 10.29
CA PHE A 272 6.92 18.72 11.23
C PHE A 272 7.77 18.43 12.45
N GLY A 273 8.94 17.88 12.29
CA GLY A 273 9.83 17.35 13.34
C GLY A 273 10.04 18.17 14.62
N LEU A 274 9.55 19.41 14.67
CA LEU A 274 9.56 20.28 15.86
C LEU A 274 8.27 20.21 16.69
N ILE A 275 7.12 19.90 16.07
CA ILE A 275 5.79 19.89 16.72
C ILE A 275 5.62 18.66 17.60
N HIS A 276 6.30 17.60 17.31
CA HIS A 276 6.21 16.30 17.91
C HIS A 276 6.52 16.27 19.44
N LYS A 277 7.14 17.28 19.99
CA LYS A 277 7.44 17.36 21.42
C LYS A 277 6.34 18.03 22.26
N SER A 278 5.30 18.55 21.65
CA SER A 278 4.31 19.30 22.41
C SER A 278 3.27 18.36 23.07
N ARG A 279 3.02 18.58 24.37
CA ARG A 279 1.91 17.94 25.08
C ARG A 279 0.55 18.22 24.43
N LYS A 280 0.43 19.33 23.71
CA LYS A 280 -0.75 19.77 22.96
C LYS A 280 -1.16 18.71 21.92
N VAL A 281 -0.20 18.17 21.15
CA VAL A 281 -0.49 17.18 20.10
C VAL A 281 -1.05 15.86 20.66
N ARG A 282 -0.54 15.38 21.79
CA ARG A 282 -1.09 14.18 22.43
C ARG A 282 -2.51 14.38 22.92
N LYS A 283 -2.78 15.54 23.52
CA LYS A 283 -4.12 15.88 24.00
C LYS A 283 -5.08 15.95 22.82
N LEU A 284 -4.69 16.63 21.76
CA LEU A 284 -5.44 16.74 20.52
C LEU A 284 -5.81 15.38 19.93
N LEU A 285 -4.88 14.41 19.92
CA LEU A 285 -5.15 13.07 19.39
C LEU A 285 -6.17 12.30 20.22
N ASN A 286 -6.19 12.51 21.53
CA ASN A 286 -7.18 11.89 22.40
C ASN A 286 -8.57 12.54 22.20
N GLU A 287 -8.63 13.85 22.02
CA GLU A 287 -9.87 14.60 21.76
C GLU A 287 -10.40 14.37 20.33
N TYR A 288 -9.52 13.97 19.40
CA TYR A 288 -9.88 13.73 18.00
C TYR A 288 -10.90 12.60 17.82
N ASN A 289 -10.86 11.57 18.66
CA ASN A 289 -11.80 10.46 18.55
C ASN A 289 -13.24 10.91 18.79
N ASP A 290 -13.45 11.79 19.78
CA ASP A 290 -14.78 12.34 20.10
C ASP A 290 -15.26 13.25 18.95
N PHE A 291 -14.34 13.99 18.36
CA PHE A 291 -14.62 14.84 17.22
C PHE A 291 -14.94 14.06 15.94
N SER A 292 -14.19 12.99 15.63
CA SER A 292 -14.49 12.12 14.49
C SER A 292 -15.88 11.51 14.61
N LEU A 293 -16.25 11.04 15.81
CA LEU A 293 -17.60 10.51 16.07
C LEU A 293 -18.67 11.58 15.91
N PHE A 294 -18.38 12.82 16.30
CA PHE A 294 -19.31 13.93 16.10
C PHE A 294 -19.55 14.23 14.63
N ILE A 295 -18.47 14.30 13.82
CA ILE A 295 -18.57 14.54 12.38
C ILE A 295 -19.32 13.40 11.70
N ASP A 296 -19.00 12.15 12.01
CA ASP A 296 -19.71 10.98 11.42
C ASP A 296 -21.22 11.03 11.71
N LYS A 297 -21.62 11.62 12.83
CA LYS A 297 -23.03 11.76 13.23
C LYS A 297 -23.74 12.96 12.59
N HIS A 298 -23.05 14.05 12.33
CA HIS A 298 -23.67 15.33 11.93
C HIS A 298 -23.28 15.77 10.51
N TYR A 299 -22.27 15.14 9.87
CA TYR A 299 -21.83 15.49 8.54
C TYR A 299 -22.91 15.14 7.50
N GLN A 300 -23.31 16.14 6.71
CA GLN A 300 -24.16 15.97 5.53
C GLN A 300 -23.29 16.10 4.27
N GLU A 301 -23.59 15.30 3.25
CA GLU A 301 -22.92 15.39 1.95
C GLU A 301 -23.01 16.82 1.40
N ASN A 302 -21.86 17.35 0.94
CA ASN A 302 -21.66 18.71 0.44
C ASN A 302 -21.52 19.82 1.51
N CYS A 303 -21.37 19.51 2.78
CA CYS A 303 -20.96 20.51 3.76
C CYS A 303 -19.49 20.90 3.58
N LYS A 304 -19.20 22.18 3.73
CA LYS A 304 -17.84 22.68 3.84
C LYS A 304 -17.52 22.78 5.32
N LEU A 305 -16.38 22.22 5.73
CA LEU A 305 -15.91 22.29 7.11
C LEU A 305 -14.85 23.38 7.22
N TYR A 306 -15.14 24.41 7.98
CA TYR A 306 -14.20 25.45 8.31
C TYR A 306 -13.58 25.19 9.66
N ILE A 307 -12.25 25.13 9.73
CA ILE A 307 -11.51 24.90 10.97
C ILE A 307 -10.66 26.14 11.27
N GLU A 308 -11.00 26.80 12.36
CA GLU A 308 -10.16 27.81 12.98
C GLU A 308 -9.26 27.10 13.98
N ASP A 309 -7.96 27.10 13.73
CA ASP A 309 -7.02 26.20 14.40
C ASP A 309 -5.82 26.95 14.98
N ASP A 310 -5.53 26.67 16.25
CA ASP A 310 -4.33 27.12 16.94
C ASP A 310 -3.21 26.05 17.01
N THR A 311 -3.42 24.89 16.39
CA THR A 311 -2.49 23.75 16.41
C THR A 311 -1.48 23.78 15.27
N ASP A 312 -1.22 24.95 14.71
CA ASP A 312 -0.31 25.12 13.57
C ASP A 312 -0.69 24.29 12.32
N GLY A 313 -1.97 24.02 12.13
CA GLY A 313 -2.51 23.29 10.97
C GLY A 313 -2.43 21.77 11.08
N LEU A 314 -1.94 21.22 12.19
CA LEU A 314 -1.80 19.78 12.37
C LEU A 314 -3.16 19.06 12.40
N PHE A 315 -4.13 19.61 13.13
CA PHE A 315 -5.45 19.01 13.24
C PHE A 315 -6.21 19.02 11.93
N PRO A 316 -6.34 20.14 11.20
CA PRO A 316 -7.00 20.16 9.89
C PRO A 316 -6.37 19.21 8.89
N LEU A 317 -5.05 19.09 8.90
CA LEU A 317 -4.32 18.17 8.02
C LEU A 317 -4.66 16.71 8.34
N LEU A 318 -4.59 16.31 9.62
CA LEU A 318 -5.00 14.97 10.06
C LEU A 318 -6.46 14.70 9.70
N PHE A 319 -7.32 15.67 9.94
CA PHE A 319 -8.73 15.55 9.64
C PHE A 319 -8.99 15.35 8.14
N ALA A 320 -8.38 16.16 7.30
CA ALA A 320 -8.52 16.02 5.84
C ALA A 320 -7.99 14.68 5.32
N MET A 321 -6.94 14.13 5.92
CA MET A 321 -6.41 12.81 5.55
C MET A 321 -7.33 11.67 5.96
N VAL A 322 -7.95 11.77 7.11
CA VAL A 322 -8.88 10.74 7.62
C VAL A 322 -10.24 10.82 6.94
N HIS A 323 -10.68 12.03 6.58
CA HIS A 323 -11.97 12.30 5.94
C HIS A 323 -11.79 12.87 4.52
N PRO A 324 -11.32 12.11 3.53
CA PRO A 324 -10.97 12.62 2.21
C PRO A 324 -12.17 13.12 1.37
N THR A 325 -13.41 12.85 1.81
CA THR A 325 -14.63 13.33 1.18
C THR A 325 -15.11 14.68 1.72
N VAL A 326 -14.52 15.16 2.83
CA VAL A 326 -14.88 16.42 3.47
C VAL A 326 -13.96 17.51 2.95
N ASN A 327 -14.52 18.60 2.43
CA ASN A 327 -13.73 19.79 2.08
C ASN A 327 -13.43 20.59 3.35
N VAL A 328 -12.15 20.70 3.69
CA VAL A 328 -11.65 21.41 4.85
C VAL A 328 -11.12 22.77 4.42
N TYR A 329 -11.63 23.82 5.02
CA TYR A 329 -11.16 25.19 4.84
C TYR A 329 -10.41 25.65 6.09
N LEU A 330 -9.22 26.17 5.90
CA LEU A 330 -8.33 26.58 6.97
C LEU A 330 -8.06 28.08 6.89
N SER A 331 -8.35 28.78 7.97
CA SER A 331 -7.99 30.17 8.16
C SER A 331 -7.14 30.29 9.43
N SER A 332 -5.86 30.38 9.24
CA SER A 332 -4.93 30.67 10.33
C SER A 332 -3.74 31.45 9.80
N ASP A 333 -3.24 32.37 10.60
CA ASP A 333 -2.06 33.18 10.30
C ASP A 333 -0.74 32.43 10.64
N SER A 334 -0.83 31.14 10.95
CA SER A 334 0.35 30.36 11.31
C SER A 334 1.38 30.31 10.18
N PRO A 335 2.67 30.57 10.44
CA PRO A 335 3.75 30.42 9.46
C PRO A 335 3.84 29.03 8.86
N LEU A 336 3.40 28.00 9.58
CA LEU A 336 3.38 26.61 9.10
C LEU A 336 2.34 26.40 8.01
N ILE A 337 1.21 27.09 8.06
CA ILE A 337 0.21 27.04 6.99
C ILE A 337 0.77 27.55 5.67
N HIS A 338 1.61 28.57 5.72
CA HIS A 338 2.28 29.08 4.55
C HIS A 338 3.26 28.05 3.94
N LEU A 339 3.91 27.22 4.78
CA LEU A 339 4.70 26.07 4.33
C LEU A 339 3.84 24.97 3.71
N TYR A 340 2.66 24.72 4.29
CA TYR A 340 1.70 23.75 3.75
C TYR A 340 1.13 24.18 2.40
N SER A 341 0.76 25.44 2.26
CA SER A 341 0.20 25.96 0.99
C SER A 341 1.17 25.86 -0.18
N LYS A 342 2.47 25.80 0.09
CA LYS A 342 3.52 25.60 -0.92
C LYS A 342 3.80 24.14 -1.20
N SER A 343 3.32 23.20 -0.39
CA SER A 343 3.52 21.77 -0.61
C SER A 343 2.60 21.28 -1.73
N LYS A 344 3.18 20.68 -2.77
CA LYS A 344 2.41 20.08 -3.89
C LYS A 344 1.66 18.80 -3.51
N ASN A 345 1.81 18.31 -2.29
CA ASN A 345 1.39 16.98 -1.87
C ASN A 345 0.46 17.01 -0.66
N LEU A 346 -0.29 18.08 -0.50
CA LEU A 346 -1.37 18.14 0.48
C LEU A 346 -2.58 17.32 0.02
N PRO A 347 -3.40 16.84 0.95
CA PRO A 347 -4.70 16.29 0.62
C PRO A 347 -5.49 17.25 -0.26
N SER A 348 -6.08 16.75 -1.34
CA SER A 348 -6.80 17.59 -2.32
C SER A 348 -8.05 18.28 -1.75
N ASN A 349 -8.49 17.84 -0.59
CA ASN A 349 -9.65 18.36 0.14
C ASN A 349 -9.30 19.43 1.18
N ILE A 350 -8.02 19.85 1.28
CA ILE A 350 -7.62 21.02 2.08
C ILE A 350 -7.60 22.26 1.19
N ASN A 351 -8.28 23.31 1.65
CA ASN A 351 -8.35 24.62 1.02
C ASN A 351 -7.83 25.68 2.00
N PHE A 352 -7.06 26.65 1.48
CA PHE A 352 -6.53 27.76 2.26
C PHE A 352 -7.19 29.04 1.77
N GLY A 353 -7.64 29.87 2.71
CA GLY A 353 -8.21 31.19 2.40
C GLY A 353 -9.26 31.63 3.40
N LEU A 354 -9.59 32.91 3.33
CA LEU A 354 -10.69 33.49 4.07
C LEU A 354 -12.03 32.94 3.55
N TYR A 355 -12.90 32.61 4.48
CA TYR A 355 -14.25 32.19 4.15
C TYR A 355 -15.07 33.38 3.64
N ASP A 356 -15.74 33.22 2.51
CA ASP A 356 -16.68 34.20 1.99
C ASP A 356 -18.11 33.79 2.34
N ASN A 357 -18.80 34.64 3.09
CA ASN A 357 -20.07 34.39 3.77
C ASN A 357 -21.31 34.25 2.84
N ASN A 358 -21.13 34.27 1.53
CA ASN A 358 -22.22 34.49 0.60
C ASN A 358 -22.87 33.23 0.03
N ASN A 359 -23.30 32.24 0.72
CA ASN A 359 -24.30 31.24 0.28
C ASN A 359 -24.12 29.76 0.67
N ASP A 360 -23.21 29.40 1.56
CA ASP A 360 -23.04 27.98 1.88
C ASP A 360 -23.37 27.67 3.36
N LYS A 361 -24.07 26.57 3.62
CA LYS A 361 -24.23 26.02 4.97
C LYS A 361 -22.86 25.66 5.53
N LEU A 362 -22.47 26.30 6.58
CA LEU A 362 -21.18 26.09 7.23
C LEU A 362 -21.34 25.41 8.58
N GLU A 363 -20.59 24.35 8.76
CA GLU A 363 -20.28 23.82 10.08
C GLU A 363 -18.91 24.38 10.45
N CYS A 364 -18.85 25.26 11.44
CA CYS A 364 -17.61 25.86 11.92
C CYS A 364 -17.13 25.12 13.15
N ILE A 365 -15.87 24.71 13.15
CA ILE A 365 -15.21 24.11 14.30
C ILE A 365 -14.07 25.02 14.71
N CYS A 366 -14.22 25.58 15.91
CA CYS A 366 -13.17 26.39 16.52
C CYS A 366 -12.43 25.55 17.55
N ILE A 367 -11.12 25.44 17.44
CA ILE A 367 -10.26 24.93 18.49
C ILE A 367 -9.67 26.14 19.22
N ILE A 368 -10.20 26.44 20.39
CA ILE A 368 -9.69 27.50 21.26
C ILE A 368 -9.17 26.86 22.53
N ASP A 369 -7.95 27.15 22.91
CA ASP A 369 -7.31 26.72 24.16
C ASP A 369 -7.44 25.23 24.51
N ASN A 370 -7.19 24.38 23.53
CA ASN A 370 -7.29 22.91 23.65
C ASN A 370 -8.70 22.36 23.96
N ILE A 371 -9.75 23.13 23.72
CA ILE A 371 -11.14 22.66 23.76
C ILE A 371 -11.72 22.79 22.37
N VAL A 372 -12.19 21.68 21.81
CA VAL A 372 -12.93 21.68 20.55
C VAL A 372 -14.31 22.27 20.83
N LYS A 373 -14.55 23.50 20.40
CA LYS A 373 -15.89 24.10 20.38
C LYS A 373 -16.46 23.96 18.99
N ILE A 374 -17.56 23.24 18.87
CA ILE A 374 -18.27 23.05 17.63
C ILE A 374 -19.42 24.02 17.62
N SER A 375 -19.43 24.92 16.66
CA SER A 375 -20.56 25.81 16.39
C SER A 375 -21.14 25.46 15.03
N ILE A 376 -22.36 24.97 15.02
CA ILE A 376 -23.12 24.78 13.77
C ILE A 376 -23.80 26.13 13.50
N ILE A 377 -23.38 26.81 12.45
CA ILE A 377 -24.09 28.00 11.95
C ILE A 377 -25.05 27.47 10.89
N LYS A 378 -26.33 27.48 11.23
CA LYS A 378 -27.43 27.14 10.31
C LYS A 378 -27.75 28.34 9.43
#